data_01215de1fd774ac9b85aca0faaf8b47b
#
_entry.id   01215de1fd774ac9b85aca0faaf8b47b
#
_cell.length_a   1.000
_cell.length_b   1.000
_cell.length_c   1.000
_cell.angle_alpha   90.00
_cell.angle_beta   90.00
_cell.angle_gamma   90.00
#
_symmetry.space_group_name_H-M   'P 1'
#
loop_
_entity.id
_entity.type
_entity.pdbx_description
1 polymer ?
#
loop_
_entity_poly.entity_id
_entity_poly.type
_entity_poly.pdbx_seq_one_letter_code
_entity_poly.pdbx_strand_id
1 'polypeptide(L)'
;LQNMFGQNVTVENVNRCIALAETRFGSMADTKDMLLIRSALGLGGAVLNEGRLLHGSDNLGADLGHVLAVPDGELCSCGKRGCLNTVAAGWAVIHKLGAASSSYDTINKYRTQNEQLRQLLGPEKAHDEKVIFALREAGSTLATHVLPIIQFMNPEAICLTGPVGRHRAYAEAFRD
;
A
#
# COMPACT_ATOMS: atom_id res chain seq x y z
N LEU A 1 1.27 27.37 3.34
CA LEU A 1 -0.06 27.03 2.79
C LEU A 1 -1.14 27.93 3.42
N GLN A 2 -1.25 28.04 4.75
CA GLN A 2 -2.25 28.90 5.42
C GLN A 2 -2.18 30.35 4.93
N ASN A 3 -0.96 30.91 4.82
CA ASN A 3 -0.75 32.27 4.30
C ASN A 3 -1.11 32.41 2.80
N MET A 4 -1.01 31.34 2.03
CA MET A 4 -1.38 31.33 0.59
C MET A 4 -2.88 31.30 0.38
N PHE A 5 -3.61 30.55 1.20
CA PHE A 5 -5.04 30.30 1.00
C PHE A 5 -5.93 31.16 1.89
N GLY A 6 -5.37 31.88 2.86
CA GLY A 6 -6.15 32.66 3.84
C GLY A 6 -7.11 31.81 4.68
N GLN A 7 -6.88 30.50 4.73
CA GLN A 7 -7.72 29.51 5.39
C GLN A 7 -6.88 28.60 6.30
N ASN A 8 -7.52 27.99 7.29
CA ASN A 8 -6.89 26.95 8.07
C ASN A 8 -6.61 25.72 7.19
N VAL A 9 -5.35 25.33 7.10
CA VAL A 9 -4.91 24.18 6.33
C VAL A 9 -4.41 23.10 7.27
N THR A 10 -5.02 21.93 7.19
CA THR A 10 -4.58 20.71 7.87
C THR A 10 -3.90 19.78 6.88
N VAL A 11 -2.75 19.22 7.25
CA VAL A 11 -2.03 18.23 6.45
C VAL A 11 -2.25 16.87 7.10
N GLU A 12 -2.72 15.90 6.31
CA GLU A 12 -2.98 14.55 6.79
C GLU A 12 -2.39 13.52 5.82
N ASN A 13 -2.10 12.32 6.32
CA ASN A 13 -1.63 11.20 5.51
C ASN A 13 -2.70 10.77 4.51
N VAL A 14 -2.30 10.55 3.25
CA VAL A 14 -3.23 10.20 2.17
C VAL A 14 -4.02 8.92 2.45
N ASN A 15 -3.42 7.92 3.10
CA ASN A 15 -4.12 6.66 3.41
C ASN A 15 -5.22 6.90 4.46
N ARG A 16 -4.97 7.75 5.46
CA ARG A 16 -5.98 8.16 6.44
C ARG A 16 -7.11 8.96 5.80
N CYS A 17 -6.78 9.86 4.86
CA CYS A 17 -7.80 10.56 4.07
C CYS A 17 -8.68 9.60 3.27
N ILE A 18 -8.07 8.59 2.63
CA ILE A 18 -8.80 7.55 1.89
C ILE A 18 -9.70 6.74 2.85
N ALA A 19 -9.18 6.34 4.01
CA ALA A 19 -9.96 5.60 5.00
C ALA A 19 -11.20 6.39 5.46
N LEU A 20 -11.06 7.68 5.75
CA LEU A 20 -12.20 8.53 6.08
C LEU A 20 -13.18 8.69 4.91
N ALA A 21 -12.68 8.79 3.69
CA ALA A 21 -13.53 8.89 2.51
C ALA A 21 -14.34 7.60 2.30
N GLU A 22 -13.71 6.44 2.42
CA GLU A 22 -14.37 5.14 2.28
C GLU A 22 -15.46 4.92 3.34
N THR A 23 -15.22 5.32 4.59
CA THR A 23 -16.21 5.15 5.67
C THR A 23 -17.31 6.20 5.67
N ARG A 24 -17.13 7.33 4.98
CA ARG A 24 -18.15 8.37 4.91
C ARG A 24 -18.95 8.36 3.61
N PHE A 25 -18.32 8.00 2.51
CA PHE A 25 -18.87 8.17 1.16
C PHE A 25 -18.67 6.95 0.27
N GLY A 26 -17.87 5.98 0.70
CA GLY A 26 -17.47 4.84 -0.12
C GLY A 26 -18.15 3.53 0.28
N SER A 27 -17.52 2.44 -0.12
CA SER A 27 -18.02 1.07 0.09
C SER A 27 -17.97 0.59 1.54
N MET A 28 -17.23 1.30 2.40
CA MET A 28 -17.07 0.99 3.83
C MET A 28 -17.91 1.93 4.71
N ALA A 29 -19.02 2.49 4.17
CA ALA A 29 -19.92 3.32 4.95
C ALA A 29 -20.39 2.59 6.20
N ASP A 30 -20.42 3.31 7.33
CA ASP A 30 -20.82 2.81 8.64
C ASP A 30 -19.85 1.81 9.32
N THR A 31 -18.76 1.40 8.66
CA THR A 31 -17.72 0.56 9.27
C THR A 31 -16.94 1.37 10.31
N LYS A 32 -16.84 0.85 11.54
CA LYS A 32 -16.16 1.52 12.64
C LYS A 32 -14.75 0.99 12.87
N ASP A 33 -14.53 -0.29 12.64
CA ASP A 33 -13.26 -0.96 12.86
C ASP A 33 -12.73 -1.50 11.53
N MET A 34 -11.79 -0.76 10.93
CA MET A 34 -11.31 -1.04 9.58
C MET A 34 -9.78 -0.99 9.50
N LEU A 35 -9.23 -1.97 8.80
CA LEU A 35 -7.86 -1.90 8.30
C LEU A 35 -7.89 -1.54 6.81
N LEU A 36 -7.43 -0.34 6.47
CA LEU A 36 -7.18 0.03 5.08
C LEU A 36 -5.75 -0.30 4.71
N ILE A 37 -5.57 -0.99 3.60
CA ILE A 37 -4.27 -1.31 2.99
C ILE A 37 -4.26 -0.72 1.58
N ARG A 38 -3.35 0.20 1.34
CA ARG A 38 -3.17 0.78 0.00
C ARG A 38 -1.89 0.25 -0.62
N SER A 39 -2.03 -0.55 -1.68
CA SER A 39 -0.91 -1.02 -2.50
C SER A 39 -0.83 -0.20 -3.80
N ALA A 40 0.24 0.56 -3.91
CA ALA A 40 0.62 1.36 -5.08
C ALA A 40 2.09 1.06 -5.40
N LEU A 41 2.89 2.02 -5.80
CA LEU A 41 4.34 1.82 -5.90
C LEU A 41 4.93 1.40 -4.55
N GLY A 42 4.47 2.00 -3.44
CA GLY A 42 4.70 1.56 -2.08
C GLY A 42 3.42 1.06 -1.42
N LEU A 43 3.58 0.44 -0.23
CA LEU A 43 2.51 0.07 0.67
C LEU A 43 2.29 1.16 1.73
N GLY A 44 1.04 1.36 2.08
CA GLY A 44 0.67 2.17 3.21
C GLY A 44 -0.62 1.65 3.82
N GLY A 45 -0.93 2.10 5.02
CA GLY A 45 -2.13 1.70 5.73
C GLY A 45 -2.80 2.83 6.47
N ALA A 46 -4.01 2.56 6.91
CA ALA A 46 -4.72 3.34 7.91
C ALA A 46 -5.59 2.41 8.75
N VAL A 47 -5.75 2.74 9.99
CA VAL A 47 -6.60 2.00 10.93
C VAL A 47 -7.67 2.93 11.44
N LEU A 48 -8.93 2.45 11.37
CA LEU A 48 -10.01 2.99 12.17
C LEU A 48 -10.28 2.02 13.32
N ASN A 49 -10.49 2.58 14.50
CA ASN A 49 -10.96 1.87 15.68
C ASN A 49 -12.06 2.70 16.33
N GLU A 50 -13.23 2.13 16.51
CA GLU A 50 -14.44 2.83 16.99
C GLU A 50 -14.75 4.10 16.17
N GLY A 51 -14.53 4.05 14.87
CA GLY A 51 -14.74 5.17 13.94
C GLY A 51 -13.69 6.29 14.02
N ARG A 52 -12.60 6.08 14.77
CA ARG A 52 -11.51 7.05 14.94
C ARG A 52 -10.23 6.57 14.26
N LEU A 53 -9.54 7.47 13.60
CA LEU A 53 -8.24 7.18 13.01
C LEU A 53 -7.17 6.94 14.08
N LEU A 54 -6.41 5.87 13.91
CA LEU A 54 -5.20 5.60 14.69
C LEU A 54 -4.04 6.43 14.13
N HIS A 55 -3.59 7.45 14.86
CA HIS A 55 -2.46 8.27 14.45
C HIS A 55 -1.13 7.72 14.98
N GLY A 56 -1.14 7.11 16.18
CA GLY A 56 0.08 6.82 16.94
C GLY A 56 0.70 8.08 17.55
N SER A 57 1.75 7.94 18.35
CA SER A 57 2.40 9.05 19.06
C SER A 57 3.02 10.08 18.10
N ASP A 58 3.61 9.61 17.01
CA ASP A 58 4.38 10.42 16.05
C ASP A 58 3.72 10.52 14.68
N ASN A 59 2.40 10.33 14.60
CA ASN A 59 1.66 10.27 13.32
C ASN A 59 2.10 9.16 12.36
N LEU A 60 2.76 8.11 12.85
CA LEU A 60 3.24 6.97 12.07
C LEU A 60 2.39 5.70 12.24
N GLY A 61 1.21 5.83 12.84
CA GLY A 61 0.29 4.70 12.99
C GLY A 61 -0.08 4.05 11.66
N ALA A 62 -0.12 2.72 11.63
CA ALA A 62 -0.44 1.90 10.46
C ALA A 62 0.58 1.98 9.30
N ASP A 63 1.86 2.18 9.59
CA ASP A 63 2.94 2.16 8.59
C ASP A 63 3.32 0.73 8.18
N LEU A 64 2.39 0.05 7.53
CA LEU A 64 2.50 -1.36 7.13
C LEU A 64 3.67 -1.63 6.18
N GLY A 65 4.00 -0.66 5.34
CA GLY A 65 5.04 -0.82 4.32
C GLY A 65 6.44 -1.08 4.91
N HIS A 66 6.67 -0.71 6.16
CA HIS A 66 7.98 -0.81 6.82
C HIS A 66 8.06 -1.90 7.89
N VAL A 67 7.05 -2.76 7.96
CA VAL A 67 7.12 -4.02 8.73
C VAL A 67 8.21 -4.90 8.12
N LEU A 68 9.02 -5.54 8.97
CA LEU A 68 10.06 -6.48 8.52
C LEU A 68 9.40 -7.75 7.94
N ALA A 69 9.64 -8.00 6.66
CA ALA A 69 9.13 -9.17 5.96
C ALA A 69 10.23 -10.20 5.66
N VAL A 70 11.41 -9.73 5.25
CA VAL A 70 12.53 -10.59 4.88
C VAL A 70 13.79 -10.11 5.60
N PRO A 71 14.27 -10.79 6.66
CA PRO A 71 15.52 -10.44 7.29
C PRO A 71 16.66 -10.33 6.26
N ASP A 72 17.48 -9.29 6.35
CA ASP A 72 18.59 -8.99 5.44
C ASP A 72 18.20 -8.86 3.94
N GLY A 73 16.92 -8.71 3.65
CA GLY A 73 16.40 -8.54 2.30
C GLY A 73 16.82 -7.22 1.63
N GLU A 74 16.13 -6.87 0.54
CA GLU A 74 16.41 -5.68 -0.26
C GLU A 74 16.37 -4.39 0.56
N LEU A 75 17.18 -3.41 0.15
CA LEU A 75 17.24 -2.09 0.78
C LEU A 75 15.96 -1.32 0.47
N CYS A 76 15.26 -0.91 1.52
CA CYS A 76 14.06 -0.09 1.42
C CYS A 76 14.40 1.41 1.42
N SER A 77 13.51 2.24 0.87
CA SER A 77 13.62 3.70 0.88
C SER A 77 13.74 4.33 2.28
N CYS A 78 13.27 3.62 3.32
CA CYS A 78 13.41 4.07 4.71
C CYS A 78 14.82 3.83 5.30
N GLY A 79 15.76 3.27 4.53
CA GLY A 79 17.12 2.94 4.95
C GLY A 79 17.27 1.56 5.64
N LYS A 80 16.17 0.88 5.94
CA LYS A 80 16.19 -0.49 6.50
C LYS A 80 16.17 -1.53 5.39
N ARG A 81 16.52 -2.78 5.71
CA ARG A 81 16.43 -3.90 4.78
C ARG A 81 15.23 -4.78 5.08
N GLY A 82 14.67 -5.39 4.02
CA GLY A 82 13.64 -6.43 4.11
C GLY A 82 12.26 -5.94 4.51
N CYS A 83 11.96 -4.67 4.31
CA CYS A 83 10.62 -4.13 4.54
C CYS A 83 9.58 -4.77 3.62
N LEU A 84 8.34 -4.88 4.07
CA LEU A 84 7.22 -5.41 3.29
C LEU A 84 7.03 -4.67 1.95
N ASN A 85 7.35 -3.39 1.90
CA ASN A 85 7.43 -2.61 0.66
C ASN A 85 8.26 -3.27 -0.43
N THR A 86 9.37 -3.92 -0.07
CA THR A 86 10.33 -4.48 -1.02
C THR A 86 9.88 -5.82 -1.62
N VAL A 87 8.83 -6.43 -1.09
CA VAL A 87 8.36 -7.77 -1.52
C VAL A 87 6.88 -7.81 -1.89
N ALA A 88 6.08 -6.84 -1.45
CA ALA A 88 4.62 -6.89 -1.63
C ALA A 88 4.00 -5.62 -2.27
N ALA A 89 4.79 -4.58 -2.52
CA ALA A 89 4.33 -3.36 -3.18
C ALA A 89 4.50 -3.41 -4.71
N GLY A 90 4.00 -2.40 -5.42
CA GLY A 90 4.21 -2.24 -6.85
C GLY A 90 5.68 -2.13 -7.24
N TRP A 91 6.52 -1.58 -6.37
CA TRP A 91 7.97 -1.59 -6.56
C TRP A 91 8.52 -3.02 -6.68
N ALA A 92 8.08 -3.94 -5.81
CA ALA A 92 8.48 -5.34 -5.88
C ALA A 92 8.08 -5.98 -7.22
N VAL A 93 6.89 -5.66 -7.74
CA VAL A 93 6.40 -6.15 -9.03
C VAL A 93 7.29 -5.67 -10.18
N ILE A 94 7.57 -4.36 -10.26
CA ILE A 94 8.42 -3.82 -11.33
C ILE A 94 9.86 -4.29 -11.22
N HIS A 95 10.39 -4.46 -10.01
CA HIS A 95 11.74 -4.97 -9.76
C HIS A 95 11.87 -6.43 -10.21
N LYS A 96 10.89 -7.27 -9.86
CA LYS A 96 10.85 -8.68 -10.27
C LYS A 96 10.80 -8.86 -11.79
N LEU A 97 10.16 -7.94 -12.49
CA LEU A 97 10.07 -7.94 -13.95
C LEU A 97 11.29 -7.29 -14.63
N GLY A 98 12.34 -6.95 -13.88
CA GLY A 98 13.57 -6.37 -14.38
C GLY A 98 13.44 -4.91 -14.85
N ALA A 99 12.35 -4.25 -14.53
CA ALA A 99 12.07 -2.88 -14.96
C ALA A 99 12.58 -1.81 -14.00
N ALA A 100 12.92 -2.16 -12.75
CA ALA A 100 13.44 -1.22 -11.75
C ALA A 100 14.92 -1.49 -11.43
N SER A 101 15.71 -0.41 -11.32
CA SER A 101 17.01 -0.50 -10.66
C SER A 101 16.86 -0.62 -9.15
N SER A 102 17.80 -1.28 -8.50
CA SER A 102 17.80 -1.67 -7.08
C SER A 102 17.84 -0.53 -6.04
N SER A 103 17.51 0.70 -6.39
CA SER A 103 17.51 1.80 -5.44
C SER A 103 16.34 2.75 -5.62
N TYR A 104 15.69 3.03 -4.53
CA TYR A 104 14.58 3.99 -4.33
C TYR A 104 15.12 5.43 -4.24
N ASP A 105 15.81 5.93 -5.26
CA ASP A 105 16.84 6.92 -4.96
C ASP A 105 16.46 8.39 -5.19
N THR A 106 15.41 8.74 -5.93
CA THR A 106 15.09 10.14 -6.18
C THR A 106 13.65 10.35 -6.71
N ILE A 107 13.17 11.61 -6.64
CA ILE A 107 11.85 12.02 -7.19
C ILE A 107 11.71 11.65 -8.67
N ASN A 108 12.77 11.73 -9.45
CA ASN A 108 12.75 11.37 -10.87
C ASN A 108 12.58 9.86 -11.07
N LYS A 109 13.26 9.05 -10.25
CA LYS A 109 13.07 7.58 -10.26
C LYS A 109 11.64 7.22 -9.82
N TYR A 110 11.09 7.89 -8.81
CA TYR A 110 9.71 7.68 -8.38
C TYR A 110 8.71 7.93 -9.52
N ARG A 111 8.87 8.99 -10.29
CA ARG A 111 8.02 9.26 -11.47
C ARG A 111 8.15 8.17 -12.53
N THR A 112 9.38 7.79 -12.88
CA THR A 112 9.65 6.72 -13.85
C THR A 112 9.04 5.40 -13.40
N GLN A 113 9.24 5.03 -12.15
CA GLN A 113 8.71 3.78 -11.58
C GLN A 113 7.17 3.78 -11.54
N ASN A 114 6.53 4.90 -11.23
CA ASN A 114 5.07 5.00 -11.30
C ASN A 114 4.55 4.86 -12.74
N GLU A 115 5.26 5.41 -13.72
CA GLU A 115 4.90 5.24 -15.13
C GLU A 115 5.07 3.79 -15.57
N GLN A 116 6.18 3.15 -15.22
CA GLN A 116 6.40 1.71 -15.47
C GLN A 116 5.29 0.86 -14.85
N LEU A 117 4.94 1.14 -13.59
CA LEU A 117 3.86 0.44 -12.90
C LEU A 117 2.53 0.64 -13.63
N ARG A 118 2.22 1.86 -14.06
CA ARG A 118 0.99 2.17 -14.81
C ARG A 118 0.93 1.38 -16.13
N GLN A 119 2.03 1.29 -16.86
CA GLN A 119 2.11 0.50 -18.09
C GLN A 119 1.92 -0.99 -17.83
N LEU A 120 2.53 -1.53 -16.77
CA LEU A 120 2.36 -2.94 -16.37
C LEU A 120 0.94 -3.28 -15.93
N LEU A 121 0.23 -2.34 -15.32
CA LEU A 121 -1.17 -2.52 -14.90
C LEU A 121 -2.18 -2.12 -15.99
N GLY A 122 -1.70 -1.65 -17.14
CA GLY A 122 -2.54 -1.23 -18.26
C GLY A 122 -3.18 -2.40 -19.02
N PRO A 123 -4.20 -2.12 -19.83
CA PRO A 123 -4.95 -3.14 -20.55
C PRO A 123 -4.09 -3.97 -21.50
N GLU A 124 -3.00 -3.41 -22.03
CA GLU A 124 -2.08 -4.12 -22.92
C GLU A 124 -1.34 -5.27 -22.23
N LYS A 125 -1.20 -5.22 -20.90
CA LYS A 125 -0.55 -6.22 -20.07
C LYS A 125 -1.52 -7.05 -19.24
N ALA A 126 -2.82 -6.86 -19.42
CA ALA A 126 -3.86 -7.53 -18.62
C ALA A 126 -3.80 -9.07 -18.67
N HIS A 127 -3.23 -9.65 -19.73
CA HIS A 127 -3.07 -11.10 -19.93
C HIS A 127 -1.60 -11.54 -19.93
N ASP A 128 -0.66 -10.68 -19.60
CA ASP A 128 0.76 -11.04 -19.50
C ASP A 128 0.98 -11.93 -18.26
N GLU A 129 1.25 -13.21 -18.50
CA GLU A 129 1.39 -14.21 -17.43
C GLU A 129 2.48 -13.85 -16.41
N LYS A 130 3.57 -13.20 -16.85
CA LYS A 130 4.65 -12.78 -15.95
C LYS A 130 4.19 -11.68 -15.01
N VAL A 131 3.40 -10.73 -15.53
CA VAL A 131 2.82 -9.64 -14.73
C VAL A 131 1.80 -10.20 -13.74
N ILE A 132 0.91 -11.08 -14.20
CA ILE A 132 -0.08 -11.75 -13.35
C ILE A 132 0.59 -12.56 -12.25
N PHE A 133 1.63 -13.32 -12.58
CA PHE A 133 2.39 -14.10 -11.60
C PHE A 133 3.05 -13.21 -10.55
N ALA A 134 3.73 -12.13 -10.97
CA ALA A 134 4.38 -11.20 -10.05
C ALA A 134 3.38 -10.51 -9.12
N LEU A 135 2.19 -10.15 -9.63
CA LEU A 135 1.11 -9.56 -8.84
C LEU A 135 0.53 -10.56 -7.83
N ARG A 136 0.30 -11.80 -8.22
CA ARG A 136 -0.19 -12.85 -7.32
C ARG A 136 0.79 -13.11 -6.18
N GLU A 137 2.06 -13.25 -6.50
CA GLU A 137 3.09 -13.47 -5.50
C GLU A 137 3.17 -12.30 -4.49
N ALA A 138 3.14 -11.06 -4.98
CA ALA A 138 3.12 -9.89 -4.13
C ALA A 138 1.86 -9.81 -3.24
N GLY A 139 0.69 -10.19 -3.77
CA GLY A 139 -0.56 -10.24 -3.03
C GLY A 139 -0.55 -11.30 -1.92
N SER A 140 -0.10 -12.50 -2.22
CA SER A 140 0.05 -13.59 -1.24
C SER A 140 1.09 -13.24 -0.16
N THR A 141 2.20 -12.61 -0.55
CA THR A 141 3.20 -12.12 0.39
C THR A 141 2.60 -11.07 1.33
N LEU A 142 1.79 -10.13 0.80
CA LEU A 142 1.08 -9.18 1.64
C LEU A 142 0.19 -9.90 2.66
N ALA A 143 -0.65 -10.84 2.22
CA ALA A 143 -1.55 -11.59 3.08
C ALA A 143 -0.82 -12.24 4.25
N THR A 144 0.25 -12.98 3.95
CA THR A 144 1.07 -13.67 4.95
C THR A 144 1.58 -12.73 6.04
N HIS A 145 2.05 -11.53 5.66
CA HIS A 145 2.67 -10.60 6.62
C HIS A 145 1.68 -9.70 7.35
N VAL A 146 0.49 -9.48 6.81
CA VAL A 146 -0.54 -8.70 7.50
C VAL A 146 -1.50 -9.57 8.29
N LEU A 147 -1.53 -10.87 8.09
CA LEU A 147 -2.41 -11.78 8.84
C LEU A 147 -2.26 -11.64 10.37
N PRO A 148 -1.07 -11.58 10.95
CA PRO A 148 -0.93 -11.35 12.40
C PRO A 148 -1.53 -10.01 12.86
N ILE A 149 -1.44 -8.99 12.02
CA ILE A 149 -2.01 -7.66 12.30
C ILE A 149 -3.54 -7.74 12.27
N ILE A 150 -4.11 -8.42 11.27
CA ILE A 150 -5.54 -8.65 11.15
C ILE A 150 -6.06 -9.42 12.37
N GLN A 151 -5.36 -10.49 12.76
CA GLN A 151 -5.73 -11.29 13.93
C GLN A 151 -5.66 -10.49 15.23
N PHE A 152 -4.64 -9.65 15.38
CA PHE A 152 -4.48 -8.79 16.56
C PHE A 152 -5.56 -7.69 16.63
N MET A 153 -5.88 -7.08 15.52
CA MET A 153 -6.84 -5.97 15.44
C MET A 153 -8.30 -6.44 15.41
N ASN A 154 -8.55 -7.62 14.83
CA ASN A 154 -9.88 -8.16 14.58
C ASN A 154 -10.84 -7.12 13.96
N PRO A 155 -10.51 -6.50 12.80
CA PRO A 155 -11.32 -5.46 12.21
C PRO A 155 -12.63 -6.03 11.62
N GLU A 156 -13.70 -5.22 11.60
CA GLU A 156 -14.96 -5.54 10.90
C GLU A 156 -14.75 -5.71 9.39
N ALA A 157 -13.85 -4.89 8.82
CA ALA A 157 -13.55 -4.90 7.39
C ALA A 157 -12.08 -4.62 7.08
N ILE A 158 -11.63 -5.18 5.96
CA ILE A 158 -10.34 -4.89 5.35
C ILE A 158 -10.60 -4.22 4.00
N CYS A 159 -10.14 -2.98 3.86
CA CYS A 159 -10.23 -2.24 2.61
C CYS A 159 -8.90 -2.31 1.85
N LEU A 160 -8.83 -3.14 0.80
CA LEU A 160 -7.67 -3.20 -0.09
C LEU A 160 -7.85 -2.23 -1.25
N THR A 161 -6.95 -1.26 -1.38
CA THR A 161 -7.07 -0.18 -2.37
C THR A 161 -5.73 0.17 -3.04
N GLY A 162 -5.74 1.16 -3.91
CA GLY A 162 -4.59 1.55 -4.73
C GLY A 162 -4.52 0.80 -6.06
N PRO A 163 -3.70 1.26 -7.01
CA PRO A 163 -3.67 0.67 -8.35
C PRO A 163 -3.24 -0.80 -8.37
N VAL A 164 -2.32 -1.20 -7.51
CA VAL A 164 -1.90 -2.61 -7.36
C VAL A 164 -2.92 -3.38 -6.54
N GLY A 165 -3.36 -2.83 -5.40
CA GLY A 165 -4.31 -3.49 -4.50
C GLY A 165 -5.65 -3.81 -5.15
N ARG A 166 -6.11 -2.99 -6.09
CA ARG A 166 -7.35 -3.22 -6.86
C ARG A 166 -7.16 -4.11 -8.09
N HIS A 167 -5.92 -4.44 -8.44
CA HIS A 167 -5.69 -5.36 -9.55
C HIS A 167 -6.17 -6.76 -9.17
N ARG A 168 -7.00 -7.37 -10.04
CA ARG A 168 -7.68 -8.65 -9.77
C ARG A 168 -6.73 -9.73 -9.27
N ALA A 169 -5.63 -9.97 -9.97
CA ALA A 169 -4.68 -11.01 -9.63
C ALA A 169 -4.04 -10.82 -8.23
N TYR A 170 -3.79 -9.57 -7.85
CA TYR A 170 -3.25 -9.23 -6.54
C TYR A 170 -4.30 -9.38 -5.44
N ALA A 171 -5.51 -8.86 -5.67
CA ALA A 171 -6.60 -8.89 -4.70
C ALA A 171 -7.09 -10.32 -4.41
N GLU A 172 -7.20 -11.16 -5.45
CA GLU A 172 -7.54 -12.58 -5.29
C GLU A 172 -6.48 -13.30 -4.45
N ALA A 173 -5.20 -13.15 -4.79
CA ALA A 173 -4.11 -13.79 -4.05
C ALA A 173 -3.91 -13.27 -2.61
N PHE A 174 -4.36 -12.06 -2.33
CA PHE A 174 -4.41 -11.53 -0.96
C PHE A 174 -5.55 -12.14 -0.15
N ARG A 175 -6.69 -12.44 -0.79
CA ARG A 175 -7.89 -12.97 -0.13
C ARG A 175 -7.76 -14.47 0.18
N ASP A 176 -7.16 -15.25 -0.72
CA ASP A 176 -7.00 -16.72 -0.67
C ASP A 176 -5.95 -17.15 0.36
#